data_69d88efef557a9fa80335fb5bb957e78
#
_entry.id   69d88efef557a9fa80335fb5bb957e78
#
_cell.length_a   1.000
_cell.length_b   1.000
_cell.length_c   1.000
_cell.angle_alpha   90.00
_cell.angle_beta   90.00
_cell.angle_gamma   90.00
#
_symmetry.space_group_name_H-M   'P 1'
#
loop_
_entity.id
_entity.type
_entity.pdbx_description
1 polymer ?
#
loop_
_entity_poly.entity_id
_entity_poly.type
_entity_poly.pdbx_seq_one_letter_code
_entity_poly.pdbx_strand_id
1 'polypeptide(L)'
;MTTRTRCSWPIKAGGVQTVGDSGAFQLGAQFLKTWCQNSQIVYIVSSQKEPHGLIFQDMGFTVYEHTFWDSAHLCLDPNMLLDVVEHAPHGCIFVIGSIGNCRLTSIQWTQLMTLMKSKEIFPFFDIPYQGLSTGDLEEDAIFLQYFVSQGFEFFCSQSLSKNFGIYDEGVGTLVVVALNNQLLLRVLSQLTNFARALWLNPPTTGARIITSVLCNPAMQGEWRQSLEGVVENIMMTKEKVKEKLRLLGTPGSWDHITEQKGTHSYLGLNLELLWDSCGSPEMLTLPTIHNSPWARGEQDGTTLGSEMPWLSPAQQVEYLISKKHIYIPKNGRINFTCINSYNIDYITASINEAVCFTKDSEK
;
A
#
# COMPACT_ATOMS: atom_id res chain seq x y z
N MET A 1 11.94 -28.03 -18.52
CA MET A 1 11.28 -27.52 -19.74
C MET A 1 9.92 -26.98 -19.31
N THR A 2 9.86 -25.76 -18.88
CA THR A 2 8.60 -25.08 -18.48
C THR A 2 8.14 -24.26 -19.69
N THR A 3 7.04 -24.68 -20.26
CA THR A 3 6.34 -24.03 -21.34
C THR A 3 5.97 -22.61 -20.95
N ARG A 4 6.72 -21.63 -21.44
CA ARG A 4 6.28 -20.24 -21.52
C ARG A 4 4.98 -20.23 -22.32
N THR A 5 3.85 -20.12 -21.67
CA THR A 5 2.60 -19.71 -22.32
C THR A 5 2.84 -18.30 -22.88
N ARG A 6 3.14 -18.22 -24.17
CA ARG A 6 3.15 -16.93 -24.89
C ARG A 6 1.75 -16.37 -24.80
N CYS A 7 1.56 -15.31 -24.01
CA CYS A 7 0.37 -14.46 -24.11
C CYS A 7 0.20 -14.09 -25.58
N SER A 8 -0.89 -14.49 -26.17
CA SER A 8 -1.23 -14.26 -27.59
C SER A 8 -1.64 -12.83 -27.91
N TRP A 9 -1.58 -11.93 -26.94
CA TRP A 9 -1.95 -10.52 -27.10
C TRP A 9 -0.73 -9.68 -27.49
N PRO A 10 -0.85 -8.75 -28.45
CA PRO A 10 0.24 -7.90 -28.90
C PRO A 10 0.56 -6.75 -27.93
N ILE A 11 0.32 -6.93 -26.63
CA ILE A 11 0.63 -5.94 -25.60
C ILE A 11 2.13 -5.73 -25.55
N LYS A 12 2.53 -4.47 -25.52
CA LYS A 12 3.90 -4.04 -25.49
C LYS A 12 4.18 -3.26 -24.20
N ALA A 13 5.33 -3.56 -23.61
CA ALA A 13 5.78 -2.87 -22.41
C ALA A 13 7.13 -2.20 -22.66
N GLY A 14 7.32 -1.06 -22.07
CA GLY A 14 8.58 -0.32 -22.04
C GLY A 14 8.65 0.54 -20.78
N GLY A 15 9.81 1.14 -20.52
CA GLY A 15 9.98 1.94 -19.33
C GLY A 15 10.93 3.10 -19.51
N VAL A 16 10.83 4.07 -18.63
CA VAL A 16 11.73 5.21 -18.50
C VAL A 16 12.28 5.19 -17.08
N GLN A 17 13.61 5.27 -16.95
CA GLN A 17 14.25 5.41 -15.65
C GLN A 17 13.87 6.74 -15.01
N THR A 18 13.65 6.73 -13.70
CA THR A 18 13.23 7.88 -12.91
C THR A 18 14.08 8.04 -11.65
N VAL A 19 13.97 9.19 -10.99
CA VAL A 19 14.55 9.43 -9.68
C VAL A 19 13.60 8.86 -8.63
N GLY A 20 13.79 7.60 -8.27
CA GLY A 20 12.92 6.85 -7.37
C GLY A 20 11.50 6.62 -7.92
N ASP A 21 10.65 6.05 -7.09
CA ASP A 21 9.22 5.86 -7.35
C ASP A 21 8.44 7.19 -7.40
N SER A 22 8.78 8.16 -6.55
CA SER A 22 8.17 9.50 -6.59
C SER A 22 8.40 10.18 -7.95
N GLY A 23 9.59 10.03 -8.54
CA GLY A 23 9.86 10.49 -9.90
C GLY A 23 9.03 9.78 -10.96
N ALA A 24 8.71 8.49 -10.77
CA ALA A 24 7.83 7.75 -11.67
C ALA A 24 6.39 8.30 -11.58
N PHE A 25 5.89 8.59 -10.37
CA PHE A 25 4.59 9.25 -10.19
C PHE A 25 4.55 10.63 -10.83
N GLN A 26 5.57 11.45 -10.58
CA GLN A 26 5.66 12.79 -11.16
C GLN A 26 5.63 12.73 -12.68
N LEU A 27 6.40 11.84 -13.28
CA LEU A 27 6.49 11.68 -14.73
C LEU A 27 5.16 11.19 -15.33
N GLY A 28 4.54 10.21 -14.68
CA GLY A 28 3.25 9.66 -15.08
C GLY A 28 2.12 10.68 -14.96
N ALA A 29 2.05 11.41 -13.83
CA ALA A 29 1.06 12.46 -13.60
C ALA A 29 1.21 13.61 -14.62
N GLN A 30 2.45 14.03 -14.91
CA GLN A 30 2.73 15.04 -15.93
C GLN A 30 2.23 14.60 -17.32
N PHE A 31 2.46 13.34 -17.68
CA PHE A 31 1.98 12.79 -18.94
C PHE A 31 0.45 12.78 -18.99
N LEU A 32 -0.21 12.25 -17.96
CA LEU A 32 -1.66 12.16 -17.88
C LEU A 32 -2.31 13.55 -17.92
N LYS A 33 -1.74 14.54 -17.22
CA LYS A 33 -2.24 15.92 -17.25
C LYS A 33 -2.16 16.53 -18.63
N THR A 34 -1.10 16.24 -19.36
CA THR A 34 -0.85 16.85 -20.68
C THR A 34 -1.70 16.22 -21.78
N TRP A 35 -1.88 14.88 -21.72
CA TRP A 35 -2.45 14.13 -22.83
C TRP A 35 -3.82 13.50 -22.54
N CYS A 36 -4.19 13.33 -21.27
CA CYS A 36 -5.46 12.74 -20.86
C CYS A 36 -6.36 13.81 -20.21
N GLN A 37 -6.69 14.86 -20.95
CA GLN A 37 -7.43 16.05 -20.45
C GLN A 37 -8.80 15.72 -19.83
N ASN A 38 -9.40 14.60 -20.20
CA ASN A 38 -10.70 14.16 -19.65
C ASN A 38 -10.57 13.54 -18.23
N SER A 39 -9.34 13.17 -17.84
CA SER A 39 -9.06 12.56 -16.54
C SER A 39 -8.51 13.61 -15.58
N GLN A 40 -9.39 14.31 -14.87
CA GLN A 40 -8.99 15.31 -13.87
C GLN A 40 -9.07 14.78 -12.43
N ILE A 41 -9.59 13.58 -12.26
CA ILE A 41 -9.87 12.95 -10.97
C ILE A 41 -8.94 11.76 -10.76
N VAL A 42 -8.33 11.71 -9.58
CA VAL A 42 -7.45 10.61 -9.14
C VAL A 42 -8.00 10.02 -7.86
N TYR A 43 -8.19 8.71 -7.86
CA TYR A 43 -8.45 7.92 -6.65
C TYR A 43 -7.15 7.32 -6.14
N ILE A 44 -6.86 7.52 -4.86
CA ILE A 44 -5.65 7.01 -4.22
C ILE A 44 -5.96 6.41 -2.85
N VAL A 45 -5.28 5.34 -2.48
CA VAL A 45 -5.41 4.76 -1.14
C VAL A 45 -4.88 5.74 -0.10
N SER A 46 -5.62 5.95 0.99
CA SER A 46 -5.29 6.93 2.04
C SER A 46 -3.87 6.76 2.60
N SER A 47 -3.36 5.53 2.67
CA SER A 47 -1.98 5.27 3.11
C SER A 47 -0.89 5.75 2.12
N GLN A 48 -1.26 6.11 0.90
CA GLN A 48 -0.37 6.60 -0.17
C GLN A 48 -0.62 8.07 -0.52
N LYS A 49 -1.48 8.76 0.22
CA LYS A 49 -1.73 10.19 -0.01
C LYS A 49 -0.43 10.99 0.03
N GLU A 50 0.43 10.69 0.96
CA GLU A 50 1.75 11.29 1.07
C GLU A 50 2.82 10.22 0.73
N PRO A 51 3.72 10.50 -0.24
CA PRO A 51 3.85 11.74 -1.03
C PRO A 51 3.05 11.75 -2.35
N HIS A 52 2.47 10.63 -2.78
CA HIS A 52 2.00 10.47 -4.18
C HIS A 52 0.76 11.31 -4.48
N GLY A 53 -0.18 11.42 -3.52
CA GLY A 53 -1.37 12.26 -3.68
C GLY A 53 -1.01 13.74 -3.84
N LEU A 54 0.00 14.21 -3.12
CA LEU A 54 0.49 15.59 -3.24
C LEU A 54 1.03 15.87 -4.65
N ILE A 55 1.72 14.91 -5.28
CA ILE A 55 2.22 15.06 -6.66
C ILE A 55 1.06 15.31 -7.63
N PHE A 56 -0.03 14.55 -7.51
CA PHE A 56 -1.21 14.76 -8.35
C PHE A 56 -1.91 16.09 -8.05
N GLN A 57 -2.02 16.47 -6.77
CA GLN A 57 -2.62 17.75 -6.37
C GLN A 57 -1.85 18.95 -6.91
N ASP A 58 -0.52 18.92 -6.81
CA ASP A 58 0.36 20.00 -7.33
C ASP A 58 0.25 20.16 -8.85
N MET A 59 -0.07 19.09 -9.56
CA MET A 59 -0.34 19.13 -11.00
C MET A 59 -1.79 19.52 -11.34
N GLY A 60 -2.60 19.83 -10.33
CA GLY A 60 -3.97 20.30 -10.51
C GLY A 60 -4.98 19.19 -10.80
N PHE A 61 -4.75 17.99 -10.32
CA PHE A 61 -5.77 16.96 -10.25
C PHE A 61 -6.60 17.08 -8.96
N THR A 62 -7.86 16.70 -9.05
CA THR A 62 -8.69 16.49 -7.86
C THR A 62 -8.42 15.10 -7.32
N VAL A 63 -7.86 14.99 -6.12
CA VAL A 63 -7.49 13.72 -5.50
C VAL A 63 -8.53 13.31 -4.47
N TYR A 64 -9.12 12.15 -4.67
CA TYR A 64 -10.01 11.49 -3.73
C TYR A 64 -9.27 10.36 -3.03
N GLU A 65 -9.33 10.38 -1.70
CA GLU A 65 -8.80 9.30 -0.88
C GLU A 65 -9.85 8.22 -0.68
N HIS A 66 -9.41 7.00 -0.69
CA HIS A 66 -10.23 5.87 -0.33
C HIS A 66 -9.44 4.89 0.54
N THR A 67 -10.16 4.05 1.27
CA THR A 67 -9.60 2.92 1.99
C THR A 67 -10.38 1.66 1.63
N PHE A 68 -9.70 0.55 1.61
CA PHE A 68 -10.30 -0.78 1.58
C PHE A 68 -9.78 -1.62 2.76
N TRP A 69 -9.34 -0.92 3.81
CA TRP A 69 -8.93 -1.51 5.07
C TRP A 69 -10.15 -1.63 5.98
N ASP A 70 -10.50 -2.87 6.31
CA ASP A 70 -11.49 -3.16 7.34
C ASP A 70 -10.80 -3.11 8.71
N SER A 71 -11.11 -2.08 9.47
CA SER A 71 -10.54 -1.88 10.80
C SER A 71 -11.11 -2.83 11.85
N ALA A 72 -12.29 -3.39 11.62
CA ALA A 72 -12.90 -4.36 12.54
C ALA A 72 -12.24 -5.74 12.43
N HIS A 73 -11.94 -6.16 11.22
CA HIS A 73 -11.29 -7.46 10.96
C HIS A 73 -9.77 -7.35 10.74
N LEU A 74 -9.20 -6.14 10.78
CA LEU A 74 -7.78 -5.85 10.56
C LEU A 74 -7.21 -6.45 9.27
N CYS A 75 -8.01 -6.43 8.21
CA CYS A 75 -7.65 -6.96 6.90
C CYS A 75 -8.07 -6.00 5.78
N LEU A 76 -7.64 -6.32 4.57
CA LEU A 76 -8.12 -5.63 3.37
C LEU A 76 -9.42 -6.29 2.92
N ASP A 77 -10.49 -5.50 2.78
CA ASP A 77 -11.79 -5.99 2.26
C ASP A 77 -11.90 -5.72 0.75
N PRO A 78 -11.89 -6.78 -0.06
CA PRO A 78 -12.09 -6.67 -1.50
C PRO A 78 -13.42 -6.03 -1.92
N ASN A 79 -14.48 -6.16 -1.11
CA ASN A 79 -15.79 -5.60 -1.44
C ASN A 79 -15.77 -4.08 -1.30
N MET A 80 -15.05 -3.55 -0.31
CA MET A 80 -14.84 -2.09 -0.21
C MET A 80 -14.12 -1.54 -1.44
N LEU A 81 -13.14 -2.27 -1.98
CA LEU A 81 -12.46 -1.85 -3.21
C LEU A 81 -13.43 -1.85 -4.42
N LEU A 82 -14.25 -2.88 -4.55
CA LEU A 82 -15.26 -2.97 -5.61
C LEU A 82 -16.27 -1.82 -5.52
N ASP A 83 -16.75 -1.53 -4.30
CA ASP A 83 -17.69 -0.43 -4.04
C ASP A 83 -17.08 0.94 -4.43
N VAL A 84 -15.84 1.20 -4.05
CA VAL A 84 -15.14 2.44 -4.45
C VAL A 84 -15.06 2.57 -5.97
N VAL A 85 -14.69 1.49 -6.67
CA VAL A 85 -14.61 1.50 -8.15
C VAL A 85 -15.99 1.65 -8.78
N GLU A 86 -17.03 1.06 -8.19
CA GLU A 86 -18.42 1.20 -8.66
C GLU A 86 -18.91 2.64 -8.56
N HIS A 87 -18.51 3.39 -7.54
CA HIS A 87 -18.89 4.80 -7.36
C HIS A 87 -17.93 5.79 -8.02
N ALA A 88 -16.75 5.33 -8.46
CA ALA A 88 -15.78 6.19 -9.13
C ALA A 88 -16.32 6.73 -10.46
N PRO A 89 -16.04 8.01 -10.82
CA PRO A 89 -16.50 8.60 -12.07
C PRO A 89 -15.80 7.97 -13.28
N HIS A 90 -16.49 8.05 -14.42
CA HIS A 90 -15.97 7.59 -15.70
C HIS A 90 -14.66 8.33 -16.08
N GLY A 91 -13.69 7.60 -16.61
CA GLY A 91 -12.44 8.15 -17.09
C GLY A 91 -11.47 8.63 -15.99
N CYS A 92 -11.72 8.30 -14.72
CA CYS A 92 -10.79 8.68 -13.65
C CYS A 92 -9.49 7.86 -13.69
N ILE A 93 -8.46 8.36 -13.00
CA ILE A 93 -7.21 7.64 -12.74
C ILE A 93 -7.36 6.93 -11.40
N PHE A 94 -7.04 5.66 -11.35
CA PHE A 94 -7.11 4.88 -10.12
C PHE A 94 -5.72 4.36 -9.75
N VAL A 95 -5.15 4.92 -8.68
CA VAL A 95 -3.85 4.51 -8.16
C VAL A 95 -4.03 3.26 -7.32
N ILE A 96 -3.44 2.16 -7.80
CA ILE A 96 -3.52 0.85 -7.17
C ILE A 96 -2.15 0.54 -6.57
N GLY A 97 -2.06 0.63 -5.26
CA GLY A 97 -0.86 0.21 -4.54
C GLY A 97 -0.69 -1.32 -4.54
N SER A 98 0.39 -1.77 -3.96
CA SER A 98 0.64 -3.21 -3.80
C SER A 98 -0.55 -3.87 -3.10
N ILE A 99 -1.42 -4.51 -3.88
CA ILE A 99 -2.58 -5.28 -3.40
C ILE A 99 -2.12 -6.65 -2.84
N GLY A 100 -0.81 -6.85 -2.70
CA GLY A 100 -0.21 -8.13 -2.31
C GLY A 100 -0.78 -8.76 -1.04
N ASN A 101 -1.43 -7.95 -0.19
CA ASN A 101 -2.14 -8.43 0.99
C ASN A 101 -3.64 -8.64 0.79
N CYS A 102 -4.20 -8.20 -0.32
CA CYS A 102 -5.61 -8.39 -0.65
C CYS A 102 -5.75 -9.60 -1.56
N ARG A 103 -6.16 -10.73 -1.00
CA ARG A 103 -6.43 -11.94 -1.79
C ARG A 103 -7.79 -11.83 -2.46
N LEU A 104 -7.83 -11.10 -3.58
CA LEU A 104 -8.98 -11.15 -4.45
C LEU A 104 -9.16 -12.54 -5.03
N THR A 105 -10.35 -13.08 -4.95
CA THR A 105 -10.73 -14.30 -5.68
C THR A 105 -10.75 -14.03 -7.18
N SER A 106 -10.70 -15.09 -8.00
CA SER A 106 -10.79 -14.95 -9.47
C SER A 106 -12.08 -14.23 -9.90
N ILE A 107 -13.17 -14.42 -9.16
CA ILE A 107 -14.44 -13.75 -9.39
C ILE A 107 -14.33 -12.25 -9.13
N GLN A 108 -13.77 -11.87 -7.99
CA GLN A 108 -13.57 -10.46 -7.61
C GLN A 108 -12.62 -9.74 -8.58
N TRP A 109 -11.54 -10.40 -9.03
CA TRP A 109 -10.68 -9.87 -10.09
C TRP A 109 -11.45 -9.59 -11.36
N THR A 110 -12.30 -10.53 -11.78
CA THR A 110 -13.13 -10.37 -12.98
C THR A 110 -14.13 -9.21 -12.83
N GLN A 111 -14.76 -9.09 -11.67
CA GLN A 111 -15.68 -7.99 -11.36
C GLN A 111 -14.95 -6.64 -11.39
N LEU A 112 -13.82 -6.51 -10.70
CA LEU A 112 -13.02 -5.29 -10.67
C LEU A 112 -12.62 -4.84 -12.07
N MET A 113 -12.07 -5.73 -12.88
CA MET A 113 -11.66 -5.42 -14.25
C MET A 113 -12.84 -5.08 -15.15
N THR A 114 -14.01 -5.73 -14.97
CA THR A 114 -15.22 -5.41 -15.72
C THR A 114 -15.72 -4.00 -15.40
N LEU A 115 -15.77 -3.64 -14.12
CA LEU A 115 -16.15 -2.30 -13.65
C LEU A 115 -15.17 -1.25 -14.17
N MET A 116 -13.86 -1.47 -14.01
CA MET A 116 -12.86 -0.52 -14.50
C MET A 116 -12.95 -0.29 -16.02
N LYS A 117 -13.18 -1.35 -16.80
CA LYS A 117 -13.37 -1.23 -18.26
C LYS A 117 -14.62 -0.47 -18.62
N SER A 118 -15.77 -0.79 -17.99
CA SER A 118 -17.04 -0.13 -18.30
C SER A 118 -17.03 1.37 -18.02
N LYS A 119 -16.15 1.78 -17.10
CA LYS A 119 -15.97 3.18 -16.70
C LYS A 119 -14.74 3.85 -17.31
N GLU A 120 -14.02 3.15 -18.18
CA GLU A 120 -12.77 3.65 -18.80
C GLU A 120 -11.76 4.17 -17.77
N ILE A 121 -11.68 3.54 -16.60
CA ILE A 121 -10.76 3.91 -15.53
C ILE A 121 -9.34 3.56 -15.95
N PHE A 122 -8.42 4.52 -15.82
CA PHE A 122 -7.01 4.32 -16.12
C PHE A 122 -6.27 3.81 -14.89
N PRO A 123 -5.71 2.58 -14.90
CA PRO A 123 -4.92 2.05 -13.79
C PRO A 123 -3.54 2.69 -13.73
N PHE A 124 -3.13 3.12 -12.54
CA PHE A 124 -1.77 3.52 -12.24
C PHE A 124 -1.26 2.69 -11.06
N PHE A 125 -0.41 1.73 -11.32
CA PHE A 125 0.11 0.83 -10.28
C PHE A 125 1.30 1.43 -9.55
N ASP A 126 1.35 1.19 -8.22
CA ASP A 126 2.50 1.48 -7.38
C ASP A 126 3.05 0.19 -6.76
N ILE A 127 4.25 -0.19 -7.19
CA ILE A 127 4.89 -1.45 -6.73
C ILE A 127 6.30 -1.14 -6.20
N PRO A 128 6.39 -0.45 -5.02
CA PRO A 128 7.69 -0.07 -4.49
C PRO A 128 8.49 -1.23 -3.89
N TYR A 129 7.84 -2.36 -3.57
CA TYR A 129 8.42 -3.46 -2.79
C TYR A 129 8.25 -4.84 -3.46
N GLN A 130 8.31 -4.91 -4.78
CA GLN A 130 8.20 -6.18 -5.50
C GLN A 130 9.29 -7.18 -5.04
N GLY A 131 8.88 -8.39 -4.71
CA GLY A 131 9.73 -9.44 -4.17
C GLY A 131 9.94 -9.38 -2.66
N LEU A 132 9.42 -8.35 -1.97
CA LEU A 132 9.52 -8.19 -0.51
C LEU A 132 8.23 -8.52 0.25
N SER A 133 7.20 -8.99 -0.46
CA SER A 133 5.96 -9.48 0.17
C SER A 133 5.96 -10.99 0.32
N THR A 134 6.36 -11.72 -0.73
CA THR A 134 6.34 -13.19 -0.76
C THR A 134 7.73 -13.81 -0.92
N GLY A 135 8.75 -13.03 -1.29
CA GLY A 135 10.05 -13.52 -1.75
C GLY A 135 10.09 -13.81 -3.25
N ASP A 136 8.94 -13.89 -3.91
CA ASP A 136 8.81 -14.18 -5.33
C ASP A 136 8.33 -12.94 -6.10
N LEU A 137 9.17 -12.51 -7.07
CA LEU A 137 8.88 -11.32 -7.89
C LEU A 137 7.65 -11.50 -8.78
N GLU A 138 7.45 -12.72 -9.28
CA GLU A 138 6.34 -13.06 -10.16
C GLU A 138 5.02 -13.14 -9.37
N GLU A 139 5.05 -13.72 -8.16
CA GLU A 139 3.88 -13.77 -7.28
C GLU A 139 3.45 -12.36 -6.83
N ASP A 140 4.41 -11.52 -6.45
CA ASP A 140 4.13 -10.14 -6.02
C ASP A 140 3.55 -9.27 -7.14
N ALA A 141 3.78 -9.62 -8.40
CA ALA A 141 3.30 -8.89 -9.58
C ALA A 141 2.17 -9.62 -10.35
N ILE A 142 1.62 -10.70 -9.81
CA ILE A 142 0.63 -11.53 -10.52
C ILE A 142 -0.60 -10.75 -10.97
N PHE A 143 -1.01 -9.75 -10.21
CA PHE A 143 -2.16 -8.92 -10.54
C PHE A 143 -1.94 -8.10 -11.83
N LEU A 144 -0.70 -7.67 -12.13
CA LEU A 144 -0.38 -7.01 -13.39
C LEU A 144 -0.65 -7.93 -14.59
N GLN A 145 -0.38 -9.24 -14.43
CA GLN A 145 -0.63 -10.23 -15.49
C GLN A 145 -2.12 -10.32 -15.79
N TYR A 146 -3.00 -10.20 -14.78
CA TYR A 146 -4.45 -10.16 -14.99
C TYR A 146 -4.85 -8.94 -15.82
N PHE A 147 -4.35 -7.73 -15.48
CA PHE A 147 -4.64 -6.52 -16.24
C PHE A 147 -4.10 -6.61 -17.68
N VAL A 148 -2.87 -7.12 -17.86
CA VAL A 148 -2.29 -7.37 -19.18
C VAL A 148 -3.15 -8.36 -19.97
N SER A 149 -3.58 -9.47 -19.36
CA SER A 149 -4.40 -10.48 -20.02
C SER A 149 -5.76 -9.97 -20.48
N GLN A 150 -6.27 -8.98 -19.77
CA GLN A 150 -7.53 -8.32 -20.10
C GLN A 150 -7.37 -7.14 -21.06
N GLY A 151 -6.16 -6.84 -21.51
CA GLY A 151 -5.90 -5.79 -22.51
C GLY A 151 -5.99 -4.37 -21.95
N PHE A 152 -5.68 -4.16 -20.68
CA PHE A 152 -5.55 -2.82 -20.13
C PHE A 152 -4.25 -2.14 -20.58
N GLU A 153 -4.34 -0.85 -20.83
CA GLU A 153 -3.22 0.08 -20.88
C GLU A 153 -3.05 0.69 -19.48
N PHE A 154 -1.83 0.79 -18.99
CA PHE A 154 -1.59 1.31 -17.65
C PHE A 154 -0.16 1.81 -17.46
N PHE A 155 0.04 2.58 -16.42
CA PHE A 155 1.34 2.92 -15.87
C PHE A 155 1.64 2.10 -14.63
N CYS A 156 2.93 1.79 -14.41
CA CYS A 156 3.39 1.14 -13.19
C CYS A 156 4.66 1.81 -12.69
N SER A 157 4.58 2.38 -11.49
CA SER A 157 5.72 2.90 -10.75
C SER A 157 6.41 1.76 -10.00
N GLN A 158 7.73 1.67 -10.14
CA GLN A 158 8.56 0.72 -9.40
C GLN A 158 9.74 1.44 -8.76
N SER A 159 10.05 1.07 -7.52
CA SER A 159 11.32 1.43 -6.87
C SER A 159 12.28 0.25 -6.97
N LEU A 160 13.34 0.41 -7.72
CA LEU A 160 14.38 -0.60 -7.80
C LEU A 160 15.40 -0.46 -6.65
N SER A 161 15.49 0.73 -6.04
CA SER A 161 16.37 0.96 -4.89
C SER A 161 15.97 0.15 -3.66
N LYS A 162 14.66 -0.10 -3.48
CA LYS A 162 14.14 -0.78 -2.28
C LYS A 162 14.42 -2.27 -2.31
N ASN A 163 14.17 -2.93 -3.44
CA ASN A 163 14.39 -4.37 -3.58
C ASN A 163 15.86 -4.76 -3.85
N PHE A 164 16.71 -3.79 -4.21
CA PHE A 164 18.17 -3.98 -4.28
C PHE A 164 18.91 -3.49 -3.03
N GLY A 165 18.22 -2.90 -2.04
CA GLY A 165 18.83 -2.39 -0.81
C GLY A 165 19.75 -1.18 -1.01
N ILE A 166 19.65 -0.47 -2.13
CA ILE A 166 20.47 0.71 -2.49
C ILE A 166 19.64 2.00 -2.44
N TYR A 167 19.10 2.30 -1.27
CA TYR A 167 18.12 3.37 -1.07
C TYR A 167 18.62 4.75 -1.50
N ASP A 168 19.90 5.07 -1.23
CA ASP A 168 20.49 6.37 -1.53
C ASP A 168 20.69 6.64 -3.04
N GLU A 169 20.66 5.58 -3.85
CA GLU A 169 20.82 5.70 -5.32
C GLU A 169 19.55 6.17 -6.03
N GLY A 170 18.40 6.15 -5.35
CA GLY A 170 17.14 6.70 -5.88
C GLY A 170 16.74 6.15 -7.26
N VAL A 171 16.92 4.85 -7.51
CA VAL A 171 16.59 4.24 -8.81
C VAL A 171 15.14 3.81 -8.83
N GLY A 172 14.37 4.42 -9.73
CA GLY A 172 13.00 4.04 -10.06
C GLY A 172 12.80 3.85 -11.55
N THR A 173 11.64 3.38 -11.91
CA THR A 173 11.20 3.28 -13.30
C THR A 173 9.69 3.49 -13.40
N LEU A 174 9.27 4.21 -14.43
CA LEU A 174 7.89 4.23 -14.88
C LEU A 174 7.75 3.23 -16.03
N VAL A 175 7.08 2.13 -15.77
CA VAL A 175 6.74 1.13 -16.79
C VAL A 175 5.43 1.56 -17.45
N VAL A 176 5.40 1.46 -18.77
CA VAL A 176 4.24 1.74 -19.62
C VAL A 176 3.82 0.44 -20.28
N VAL A 177 2.55 0.10 -20.16
CA VAL A 177 1.92 -1.00 -20.90
C VAL A 177 0.92 -0.40 -21.88
N ALA A 178 1.08 -0.74 -23.17
CA ALA A 178 0.27 -0.22 -24.26
C ALA A 178 -0.16 -1.33 -25.22
N LEU A 179 -1.28 -1.13 -25.91
CA LEU A 179 -1.85 -2.12 -26.82
C LEU A 179 -1.00 -2.36 -28.07
N ASN A 180 -0.19 -1.39 -28.48
CA ASN A 180 0.64 -1.53 -29.65
C ASN A 180 1.97 -0.77 -29.54
N ASN A 181 2.97 -1.18 -30.36
CA ASN A 181 4.30 -0.59 -30.36
C ASN A 181 4.31 0.90 -30.77
N GLN A 182 3.45 1.30 -31.70
CA GLN A 182 3.45 2.67 -32.17
C GLN A 182 3.02 3.64 -31.07
N LEU A 183 1.98 3.25 -30.31
CA LEU A 183 1.53 4.03 -29.16
C LEU A 183 2.60 4.01 -28.06
N LEU A 184 3.16 2.84 -27.73
CA LEU A 184 4.21 2.72 -26.74
C LEU A 184 5.39 3.67 -27.03
N LEU A 185 5.91 3.66 -28.26
CA LEU A 185 7.04 4.51 -28.64
C LEU A 185 6.72 6.00 -28.55
N ARG A 186 5.49 6.41 -28.88
CA ARG A 186 5.03 7.79 -28.72
C ARG A 186 4.98 8.19 -27.24
N VAL A 187 4.41 7.33 -26.38
CA VAL A 187 4.33 7.58 -24.93
C VAL A 187 5.74 7.68 -24.35
N LEU A 188 6.63 6.72 -24.63
CA LEU A 188 8.00 6.70 -24.13
C LEU A 188 8.81 7.93 -24.61
N SER A 189 8.59 8.38 -25.85
CA SER A 189 9.22 9.59 -26.37
C SER A 189 8.82 10.83 -25.58
N GLN A 190 7.53 11.00 -25.27
CA GLN A 190 7.03 12.12 -24.47
C GLN A 190 7.52 12.06 -23.02
N LEU A 191 7.45 10.87 -22.40
CA LEU A 191 7.98 10.66 -21.05
C LEU A 191 9.48 10.98 -20.97
N THR A 192 10.25 10.58 -21.99
CA THR A 192 11.69 10.92 -22.07
C THR A 192 11.91 12.43 -22.16
N ASN A 193 11.08 13.17 -22.90
CA ASN A 193 11.15 14.61 -22.98
C ASN A 193 10.83 15.26 -21.62
N PHE A 194 9.80 14.80 -20.91
CA PHE A 194 9.49 15.27 -19.56
C PHE A 194 10.61 14.95 -18.57
N ALA A 195 11.17 13.73 -18.61
CA ALA A 195 12.30 13.36 -17.76
C ALA A 195 13.52 14.28 -18.00
N ARG A 196 13.81 14.63 -19.26
CA ARG A 196 14.88 15.59 -19.59
C ARG A 196 14.60 16.99 -19.08
N ALA A 197 13.35 17.44 -19.13
CA ALA A 197 12.96 18.75 -18.60
C ALA A 197 13.07 18.80 -17.07
N LEU A 198 12.78 17.72 -16.37
CA LEU A 198 12.80 17.65 -14.91
C LEU A 198 14.22 17.44 -14.34
N TRP A 199 15.00 16.54 -14.95
CA TRP A 199 16.26 16.07 -14.35
C TRP A 199 17.44 16.07 -15.32
N LEU A 200 17.23 16.38 -16.57
CA LEU A 200 18.15 16.16 -17.69
C LEU A 200 18.44 14.65 -17.89
N ASN A 201 19.03 14.01 -16.89
CA ASN A 201 19.22 12.56 -16.79
C ASN A 201 19.09 12.12 -15.33
N PRO A 202 18.40 11.01 -15.04
CA PRO A 202 18.43 10.42 -13.70
C PRO A 202 19.83 9.88 -13.37
N PRO A 203 20.16 9.70 -12.07
CA PRO A 203 21.44 9.10 -11.64
C PRO A 203 21.67 7.73 -12.27
N THR A 204 22.89 7.44 -12.73
CA THR A 204 23.18 6.21 -13.48
C THR A 204 23.93 5.14 -12.67
N THR A 205 24.54 5.49 -11.53
CA THR A 205 25.35 4.54 -10.73
C THR A 205 24.52 3.36 -10.27
N GLY A 206 23.42 3.59 -9.56
CA GLY A 206 22.53 2.53 -9.10
C GLY A 206 21.91 1.73 -10.25
N ALA A 207 21.53 2.40 -11.35
CA ALA A 207 21.01 1.72 -12.54
C ALA A 207 22.03 0.77 -13.18
N ARG A 208 23.32 1.13 -13.17
CA ARG A 208 24.40 0.25 -13.65
C ARG A 208 24.58 -0.96 -12.74
N ILE A 209 24.53 -0.78 -11.41
CA ILE A 209 24.59 -1.88 -10.43
C ILE A 209 23.45 -2.86 -10.70
N ILE A 210 22.22 -2.37 -10.76
CA ILE A 210 21.02 -3.16 -11.00
C ILE A 210 21.13 -3.92 -12.35
N THR A 211 21.54 -3.22 -13.41
CA THR A 211 21.72 -3.83 -14.73
C THR A 211 22.76 -4.95 -14.69
N SER A 212 23.88 -4.74 -13.98
CA SER A 212 24.93 -5.76 -13.84
C SER A 212 24.41 -7.04 -13.16
N VAL A 213 23.58 -6.88 -12.13
CA VAL A 213 22.95 -8.02 -11.44
C VAL A 213 21.92 -8.70 -12.33
N LEU A 214 21.01 -7.95 -12.94
CA LEU A 214 19.90 -8.52 -13.73
C LEU A 214 20.36 -9.16 -15.05
N CYS A 215 21.47 -8.68 -15.63
CA CYS A 215 22.04 -9.25 -16.87
C CYS A 215 22.97 -10.45 -16.61
N ASN A 216 23.31 -10.74 -15.38
CA ASN A 216 24.13 -11.92 -15.02
C ASN A 216 23.23 -12.96 -14.32
N PRO A 217 22.97 -14.13 -14.94
CA PRO A 217 22.07 -15.14 -14.36
C PRO A 217 22.49 -15.64 -12.96
N ALA A 218 23.79 -15.73 -12.68
CA ALA A 218 24.28 -16.15 -11.37
C ALA A 218 23.98 -15.09 -10.30
N MET A 219 24.34 -13.84 -10.56
CA MET A 219 24.04 -12.71 -9.66
C MET A 219 22.53 -12.49 -9.47
N GLN A 220 21.75 -12.67 -10.54
CA GLN A 220 20.29 -12.60 -10.46
C GLN A 220 19.72 -13.70 -9.54
N GLY A 221 20.29 -14.92 -9.62
CA GLY A 221 19.90 -16.02 -8.74
C GLY A 221 20.22 -15.73 -7.27
N GLU A 222 21.42 -15.24 -6.97
CA GLU A 222 21.83 -14.84 -5.62
C GLU A 222 20.95 -13.69 -5.08
N TRP A 223 20.65 -12.70 -5.92
CA TRP A 223 19.77 -11.61 -5.54
C TRP A 223 18.35 -12.08 -5.21
N ARG A 224 17.76 -12.98 -6.02
CA ARG A 224 16.44 -13.58 -5.73
C ARG A 224 16.46 -14.32 -4.39
N GLN A 225 17.49 -15.14 -4.15
CA GLN A 225 17.64 -15.83 -2.88
C GLN A 225 17.80 -14.88 -1.69
N SER A 226 18.46 -13.74 -1.89
CA SER A 226 18.56 -12.72 -0.85
C SER A 226 17.22 -12.07 -0.50
N LEU A 227 16.33 -11.87 -1.49
CA LEU A 227 14.97 -11.37 -1.23
C LEU A 227 14.15 -12.37 -0.41
N GLU A 228 14.22 -13.67 -0.73
CA GLU A 228 13.58 -14.74 0.05
C GLU A 228 14.06 -14.68 1.51
N GLY A 229 15.37 -14.60 1.75
CA GLY A 229 15.94 -14.50 3.10
C GLY A 229 15.50 -13.25 3.86
N VAL A 230 15.30 -12.10 3.18
CA VAL A 230 14.76 -10.88 3.80
C VAL A 230 13.32 -11.11 4.22
N VAL A 231 12.48 -11.69 3.38
CA VAL A 231 11.07 -11.97 3.70
C VAL A 231 10.96 -12.96 4.87
N GLU A 232 11.76 -14.04 4.88
CA GLU A 232 11.83 -14.98 6.00
C GLU A 232 12.18 -14.28 7.33
N ASN A 233 13.19 -13.41 7.32
CA ASN A 233 13.58 -12.64 8.50
C ASN A 233 12.46 -11.70 8.99
N ILE A 234 11.74 -11.06 8.07
CA ILE A 234 10.58 -10.22 8.41
C ILE A 234 9.48 -11.07 9.07
N MET A 235 9.17 -12.22 8.50
CA MET A 235 8.15 -13.13 9.04
C MET A 235 8.53 -13.67 10.41
N MET A 236 9.78 -14.08 10.59
CA MET A 236 10.30 -14.49 11.92
C MET A 236 10.21 -13.35 12.95
N THR A 237 10.47 -12.11 12.52
CA THR A 237 10.36 -10.94 13.41
C THR A 237 8.91 -10.69 13.81
N LYS A 238 7.97 -10.80 12.87
CA LYS A 238 6.53 -10.69 13.13
C LYS A 238 6.05 -11.75 14.13
N GLU A 239 6.45 -13.01 13.94
CA GLU A 239 6.11 -14.08 14.87
C GLU A 239 6.69 -13.82 16.27
N LYS A 240 7.93 -13.35 16.37
CA LYS A 240 8.53 -12.99 17.67
C LYS A 240 7.78 -11.85 18.35
N VAL A 241 7.36 -10.82 17.62
CA VAL A 241 6.56 -9.71 18.17
C VAL A 241 5.22 -10.23 18.67
N LYS A 242 4.51 -11.02 17.87
CA LYS A 242 3.24 -11.64 18.25
C LYS A 242 3.38 -12.46 19.54
N GLU A 243 4.37 -13.35 19.60
CA GLU A 243 4.59 -14.18 20.77
C GLU A 243 4.96 -13.38 22.01
N LYS A 244 5.79 -12.32 21.87
CA LYS A 244 6.12 -11.44 23.01
C LYS A 244 4.90 -10.68 23.53
N LEU A 245 4.04 -10.16 22.65
CA LEU A 245 2.79 -9.51 23.06
C LEU A 245 1.86 -10.49 23.78
N ARG A 246 1.76 -11.74 23.29
CA ARG A 246 1.01 -12.81 23.94
C ARG A 246 1.57 -13.13 25.35
N LEU A 247 2.88 -13.24 25.48
CA LEU A 247 3.55 -13.51 26.78
C LEU A 247 3.40 -12.36 27.78
N LEU A 248 3.33 -11.11 27.30
CA LEU A 248 3.04 -9.93 28.13
C LEU A 248 1.57 -9.88 28.58
N GLY A 249 0.71 -10.75 28.06
CA GLY A 249 -0.73 -10.70 28.33
C GLY A 249 -1.41 -9.49 27.67
N THR A 250 -0.84 -8.96 26.60
CA THR A 250 -1.42 -7.82 25.87
C THR A 250 -2.79 -8.21 25.32
N PRO A 251 -3.86 -7.47 25.63
CA PRO A 251 -5.20 -7.80 25.18
C PRO A 251 -5.34 -7.88 23.66
N GLY A 252 -6.24 -8.73 23.17
CA GLY A 252 -6.56 -8.91 21.74
C GLY A 252 -5.80 -10.05 21.06
N SER A 253 -6.24 -10.40 19.86
CA SER A 253 -5.51 -11.30 18.98
C SER A 253 -4.49 -10.51 18.16
N TRP A 254 -3.28 -11.02 18.09
CA TRP A 254 -2.17 -10.42 17.32
C TRP A 254 -1.86 -11.23 16.05
N ASP A 255 -2.73 -12.15 15.64
CA ASP A 255 -2.53 -13.02 14.48
C ASP A 255 -2.46 -12.22 13.17
N HIS A 256 -3.24 -11.15 13.07
CA HIS A 256 -3.26 -10.25 11.93
C HIS A 256 -1.87 -9.67 11.57
N ILE A 257 -0.93 -9.57 12.52
CA ILE A 257 0.43 -9.09 12.25
C ILE A 257 1.15 -10.05 11.30
N THR A 258 0.98 -11.36 11.49
CA THR A 258 1.63 -12.42 10.70
C THR A 258 0.87 -12.75 9.43
N GLU A 259 -0.44 -12.51 9.39
CA GLU A 259 -1.27 -12.68 8.20
C GLU A 259 -1.00 -11.59 7.14
N GLN A 260 -0.62 -10.39 7.57
CA GLN A 260 -0.24 -9.30 6.69
C GLN A 260 1.15 -9.54 6.09
N LYS A 261 1.23 -9.76 4.78
CA LYS A 261 2.48 -9.94 4.05
C LYS A 261 3.25 -8.61 3.88
N GLY A 262 4.55 -8.71 3.59
CA GLY A 262 5.43 -7.58 3.32
C GLY A 262 6.03 -6.93 4.55
N THR A 263 6.75 -5.85 4.32
CA THR A 263 7.61 -5.18 5.32
C THR A 263 6.85 -4.45 6.42
N HIS A 264 5.60 -4.11 6.18
CA HIS A 264 4.75 -3.35 7.10
C HIS A 264 3.52 -4.13 7.52
N SER A 265 3.08 -3.90 8.76
CA SER A 265 1.76 -4.34 9.21
C SER A 265 1.07 -3.22 9.99
N TYR A 266 -0.26 -3.21 9.95
CA TYR A 266 -1.06 -2.41 10.86
C TYR A 266 -1.08 -3.11 12.22
N LEU A 267 -0.82 -2.39 13.28
CA LEU A 267 -0.83 -2.93 14.64
C LEU A 267 -2.24 -3.26 15.15
N GLY A 268 -3.26 -2.73 14.49
CA GLY A 268 -4.64 -2.96 14.91
C GLY A 268 -4.93 -2.38 16.29
N LEU A 269 -4.31 -1.27 16.62
CA LEU A 269 -4.57 -0.53 17.84
C LEU A 269 -6.02 -0.03 17.80
N ASN A 270 -6.98 -0.92 18.07
CA ASN A 270 -8.41 -0.64 18.03
C ASN A 270 -9.11 -1.30 19.21
N LEU A 271 -10.03 -0.57 19.83
CA LEU A 271 -10.75 -0.98 21.05
C LEU A 271 -11.82 -2.06 20.83
N GLU A 272 -12.37 -2.17 19.63
CA GLU A 272 -13.49 -3.08 19.38
C GLU A 272 -13.11 -4.56 19.47
N LEU A 273 -11.85 -4.91 19.18
CA LEU A 273 -11.35 -6.29 19.27
C LEU A 273 -11.01 -6.74 20.70
N LEU A 274 -10.92 -5.82 21.65
CA LEU A 274 -10.64 -6.13 23.05
C LEU A 274 -11.87 -6.67 23.80
N TRP A 275 -13.07 -6.48 23.26
CA TRP A 275 -14.32 -6.87 23.93
C TRP A 275 -14.64 -8.35 23.85
N ASP A 276 -14.24 -9.03 22.77
CA ASP A 276 -14.52 -10.47 22.61
C ASP A 276 -13.65 -11.38 23.47
N SER A 277 -12.54 -10.87 24.01
CA SER A 277 -11.61 -11.64 24.82
C SER A 277 -11.73 -11.45 26.34
N CYS A 278 -12.43 -10.42 26.80
CA CYS A 278 -12.75 -10.21 28.21
C CYS A 278 -14.23 -10.47 28.44
N GLY A 279 -14.57 -11.70 28.86
CA GLY A 279 -15.92 -12.22 29.11
C GLY A 279 -16.98 -11.17 29.43
N SER A 280 -18.05 -11.20 28.65
CA SER A 280 -19.22 -10.33 28.62
C SER A 280 -19.76 -9.90 29.97
N PRO A 281 -20.21 -8.66 30.05
CA PRO A 281 -21.49 -8.33 30.69
C PRO A 281 -22.58 -8.15 29.62
N GLU A 282 -23.72 -8.68 29.90
CA GLU A 282 -24.91 -8.74 29.07
C GLU A 282 -25.33 -7.42 28.40
N MET A 283 -25.65 -7.57 27.12
CA MET A 283 -26.66 -6.85 26.34
C MET A 283 -26.78 -5.32 26.48
N LEU A 284 -26.41 -4.62 25.43
CA LEU A 284 -27.20 -3.49 24.94
C LEU A 284 -27.23 -3.50 23.42
N THR A 285 -28.34 -3.94 22.89
CA THR A 285 -28.72 -3.81 21.48
C THR A 285 -28.80 -2.34 21.09
N LEU A 286 -27.96 -1.91 20.16
CA LEU A 286 -28.12 -0.65 19.48
C LEU A 286 -28.83 -0.86 18.14
N PRO A 287 -29.81 -0.03 17.80
CA PRO A 287 -30.57 -0.17 16.56
C PRO A 287 -29.77 0.31 15.36
N THR A 288 -29.88 -0.46 14.30
CA THR A 288 -29.45 -0.15 12.93
C THR A 288 -29.97 1.23 12.49
N ILE A 289 -29.07 2.15 12.19
CA ILE A 289 -29.45 3.38 11.49
C ILE A 289 -28.98 3.28 10.04
N HIS A 290 -29.97 3.05 9.20
CA HIS A 290 -29.90 3.34 7.76
C HIS A 290 -30.00 4.84 7.52
N ASN A 291 -29.32 5.28 6.48
CA ASN A 291 -29.49 6.52 5.71
C ASN A 291 -28.54 7.69 6.00
N SER A 292 -27.60 7.86 5.06
CA SER A 292 -27.05 9.10 4.54
C SER A 292 -28.14 10.11 4.16
N PRO A 293 -27.98 11.42 3.92
CA PRO A 293 -26.83 12.12 3.38
C PRO A 293 -26.52 13.47 4.07
N TRP A 294 -25.33 14.01 3.83
CA TRP A 294 -24.96 15.44 3.93
C TRP A 294 -25.92 16.39 4.63
N ALA A 295 -25.68 16.76 5.88
CA ALA A 295 -26.22 17.97 6.46
C ALA A 295 -25.26 18.57 7.49
N ARG A 296 -24.99 19.82 7.24
CA ARG A 296 -24.39 20.83 8.10
C ARG A 296 -25.11 20.93 9.45
N GLY A 297 -24.39 21.44 10.42
CA GLY A 297 -25.02 22.15 11.53
C GLY A 297 -24.50 21.70 12.89
N GLU A 298 -23.76 22.60 13.49
CA GLU A 298 -23.57 22.68 14.92
C GLU A 298 -24.92 22.53 15.64
N GLN A 299 -24.97 21.67 16.64
CA GLN A 299 -25.81 21.94 17.80
C GLN A 299 -25.33 21.13 19.01
N ASP A 300 -25.14 21.83 20.09
CA ASP A 300 -24.96 21.37 21.47
C ASP A 300 -25.96 20.26 21.82
N GLY A 301 -25.44 19.19 22.39
CA GLY A 301 -26.23 18.11 22.94
C GLY A 301 -25.37 17.23 23.83
N THR A 302 -25.21 17.63 25.08
CA THR A 302 -24.68 16.81 26.17
C THR A 302 -25.44 15.50 26.25
N THR A 303 -24.91 14.44 25.68
CA THR A 303 -25.24 13.07 26.02
C THR A 303 -24.12 12.54 26.89
N LEU A 304 -24.44 12.18 28.12
CA LEU A 304 -23.63 11.40 29.04
C LEU A 304 -23.31 10.03 28.39
N GLY A 305 -22.31 10.00 27.55
CA GLY A 305 -21.63 8.79 27.16
C GLY A 305 -20.61 8.48 28.24
N SER A 306 -20.72 7.33 28.89
CA SER A 306 -19.72 6.82 29.80
C SER A 306 -18.37 6.86 29.06
N GLU A 307 -17.47 7.76 29.45
CA GLU A 307 -16.12 7.83 28.91
C GLU A 307 -15.45 6.48 29.15
N MET A 308 -15.10 5.79 28.09
CA MET A 308 -14.37 4.52 28.19
C MET A 308 -13.00 4.77 28.82
N PRO A 309 -12.56 3.92 29.75
CA PRO A 309 -11.32 4.14 30.51
C PRO A 309 -10.05 4.00 29.66
N TRP A 310 -10.14 3.44 28.45
CA TRP A 310 -9.00 3.13 27.59
C TRP A 310 -8.70 4.24 26.57
N LEU A 311 -7.45 4.30 26.10
CA LEU A 311 -7.07 5.21 25.03
C LEU A 311 -7.69 4.78 23.71
N SER A 312 -8.17 5.73 22.89
CA SER A 312 -8.55 5.47 21.50
C SER A 312 -7.31 5.06 20.65
N PRO A 313 -7.48 4.42 19.49
CA PRO A 313 -6.36 4.06 18.61
C PRO A 313 -5.42 5.23 18.29
N ALA A 314 -5.98 6.40 18.01
CA ALA A 314 -5.19 7.60 17.78
C ALA A 314 -4.40 8.04 19.02
N GLN A 315 -4.98 7.91 20.22
CA GLN A 315 -4.30 8.21 21.49
C GLN A 315 -3.21 7.18 21.81
N GLN A 316 -3.41 5.89 21.47
CA GLN A 316 -2.40 4.85 21.63
C GLN A 316 -1.18 5.13 20.72
N VAL A 317 -1.40 5.53 19.46
CA VAL A 317 -0.32 5.95 18.55
C VAL A 317 0.38 7.19 19.10
N GLU A 318 -0.37 8.19 19.57
CA GLU A 318 0.18 9.41 20.18
C GLU A 318 1.02 9.09 21.43
N TYR A 319 0.57 8.15 22.25
CA TYR A 319 1.33 7.66 23.40
C TYR A 319 2.66 7.03 22.98
N LEU A 320 2.66 6.16 21.95
CA LEU A 320 3.88 5.56 21.43
C LEU A 320 4.86 6.63 20.92
N ILE A 321 4.36 7.67 20.26
CA ILE A 321 5.20 8.75 19.73
C ILE A 321 5.72 9.64 20.86
N SER A 322 4.83 10.16 21.71
CA SER A 322 5.16 11.21 22.67
C SER A 322 5.86 10.69 23.93
N LYS A 323 5.48 9.51 24.42
CA LYS A 323 6.00 8.93 25.66
C LYS A 323 7.06 7.85 25.43
N LYS A 324 6.99 7.13 24.30
CA LYS A 324 7.89 6.02 24.02
C LYS A 324 8.87 6.31 22.88
N HIS A 325 8.75 7.46 22.21
CA HIS A 325 9.60 7.84 21.08
C HIS A 325 9.66 6.77 19.97
N ILE A 326 8.54 6.05 19.78
CA ILE A 326 8.35 5.11 18.70
C ILE A 326 7.55 5.84 17.60
N TYR A 327 8.26 6.29 16.58
CA TYR A 327 7.68 7.11 15.51
C TYR A 327 7.03 6.22 14.45
N ILE A 328 5.71 6.15 14.48
CA ILE A 328 4.89 5.44 13.50
C ILE A 328 3.84 6.39 12.91
N PRO A 329 3.36 6.16 11.68
CA PRO A 329 2.25 6.94 11.11
C PRO A 329 0.98 6.86 11.97
N LYS A 330 0.14 7.90 11.91
CA LYS A 330 -1.10 7.99 12.69
C LYS A 330 -2.08 6.84 12.48
N ASN A 331 -1.98 6.13 11.36
CA ASN A 331 -2.77 4.95 11.05
C ASN A 331 -2.28 3.66 11.75
N GLY A 332 -1.26 3.74 12.60
CA GLY A 332 -0.73 2.59 13.35
C GLY A 332 0.05 1.57 12.50
N ARG A 333 0.52 1.96 11.31
CA ARG A 333 1.31 1.09 10.44
C ARG A 333 2.77 1.07 10.88
N ILE A 334 3.31 -0.09 11.24
CA ILE A 334 4.70 -0.28 11.66
C ILE A 334 5.53 -0.98 10.59
N ASN A 335 6.80 -0.59 10.47
CA ASN A 335 7.77 -1.24 9.59
C ASN A 335 8.58 -2.29 10.37
N PHE A 336 8.41 -3.56 10.03
CA PHE A 336 9.08 -4.67 10.70
C PHE A 336 10.56 -4.81 10.35
N THR A 337 11.05 -4.17 9.29
CA THR A 337 12.49 -4.15 8.97
C THR A 337 13.30 -3.34 9.98
N CYS A 338 12.66 -2.46 10.74
CA CYS A 338 13.30 -1.64 11.78
C CYS A 338 13.36 -2.36 13.14
N ILE A 339 12.70 -3.53 13.28
CA ILE A 339 12.68 -4.31 14.52
C ILE A 339 13.79 -5.37 14.48
N ASN A 340 14.59 -5.42 15.54
CA ASN A 340 15.71 -6.34 15.68
C ASN A 340 15.85 -6.84 17.12
N SER A 341 16.85 -7.69 17.38
CA SER A 341 17.08 -8.27 18.72
C SER A 341 17.37 -7.26 19.83
N TYR A 342 17.81 -6.05 19.49
CA TYR A 342 18.15 -5.02 20.50
C TYR A 342 16.93 -4.17 20.90
N ASN A 343 15.94 -4.02 20.03
CA ASN A 343 14.81 -3.12 20.27
C ASN A 343 13.46 -3.82 20.42
N ILE A 344 13.35 -5.10 20.09
CA ILE A 344 12.09 -5.84 20.10
C ILE A 344 11.41 -5.85 21.46
N ASP A 345 12.18 -6.01 22.54
CA ASP A 345 11.65 -6.03 23.91
C ASP A 345 11.07 -4.66 24.29
N TYR A 346 11.80 -3.61 23.96
CA TYR A 346 11.33 -2.25 24.20
C TYR A 346 10.06 -1.93 23.41
N ILE A 347 10.02 -2.30 22.12
CA ILE A 347 8.88 -2.05 21.25
C ILE A 347 7.64 -2.82 21.75
N THR A 348 7.77 -4.09 22.06
CA THR A 348 6.65 -4.91 22.52
C THR A 348 6.13 -4.50 23.89
N ALA A 349 7.02 -4.16 24.83
CA ALA A 349 6.62 -3.59 26.11
C ALA A 349 5.89 -2.25 25.95
N SER A 350 6.38 -1.38 25.06
CA SER A 350 5.75 -0.09 24.79
C SER A 350 4.37 -0.23 24.15
N ILE A 351 4.19 -1.19 23.24
CA ILE A 351 2.89 -1.50 22.63
C ILE A 351 1.95 -2.03 23.72
N ASN A 352 2.40 -2.96 24.57
CA ASN A 352 1.60 -3.47 25.69
C ASN A 352 1.16 -2.35 26.61
N GLU A 353 2.06 -1.45 27.00
CA GLU A 353 1.71 -0.29 27.80
C GLU A 353 0.68 0.60 27.11
N ALA A 354 0.86 0.92 25.82
CA ALA A 354 -0.07 1.76 25.07
C ALA A 354 -1.48 1.15 24.98
N VAL A 355 -1.57 -0.18 24.88
CA VAL A 355 -2.84 -0.91 24.83
C VAL A 355 -3.49 -1.01 26.21
N CYS A 356 -2.69 -1.26 27.27
CA CYS A 356 -3.19 -1.40 28.64
C CYS A 356 -3.34 -0.07 29.40
N PHE A 357 -2.90 1.05 28.77
CA PHE A 357 -2.94 2.35 29.42
C PHE A 357 -4.37 2.85 29.58
N THR A 358 -4.76 3.18 30.81
CA THR A 358 -6.06 3.77 31.13
C THR A 358 -5.91 5.26 31.40
N LYS A 359 -6.93 6.06 31.09
CA LYS A 359 -6.94 7.52 31.37
C LYS A 359 -6.70 7.86 32.85
N ASP A 360 -6.92 6.92 33.76
CA ASP A 360 -6.71 7.11 35.20
C ASP A 360 -5.25 6.95 35.65
N SER A 361 -4.34 6.53 34.75
CA SER A 361 -2.92 6.35 35.07
C SER A 361 -2.10 7.65 35.02
N GLU A 362 -2.71 8.79 34.67
CA GLU A 362 -2.05 10.11 34.63
C GLU A 362 -2.21 10.93 35.94
N LYS A 363 -2.72 10.35 37.02
CA LYS A 363 -2.86 11.03 38.31
C LYS A 363 -1.72 10.74 39.27
#